data_75c4c288499738a191f83b32e562da8d
#
_entry.id   75c4c288499738a191f83b32e562da8d
#
_cell.length_a   1.000
_cell.length_b   1.000
_cell.length_c   1.000
_cell.angle_alpha   90.00
_cell.angle_beta   90.00
_cell.angle_gamma   90.00
#
_symmetry.space_group_name_H-M   'P 1'
#
loop_
_entity.id
_entity.type
_entity.pdbx_description
1 polymer ?
#
loop_
_entity_poly.entity_id
_entity_poly.type
_entity_poly.pdbx_seq_one_letter_code
_entity_poly.pdbx_strand_id
1 'polypeptide(L)'
;MRAATVTVAGALLAALALAPPARADHQDLTPPEILSASFHGGRTLVLGPNQTLTVQATVIARAPVGITRYGVEVQLFGPGGRVWHNPDLPATCEPINATTSVCTEWFRIDTGSAAITNGHAGDWKMWALVASNNLHTHPESSITTERDLATVKVRRASKLTFAAAPNPVRQGRDVSALGRLTVADWETGAYVGAPGQTAELEFCATPCRTVEPLRTLRTGTYGLTGTTHPATRDGSWWLRYGGTAQYAATYSPGVFVDVLEG
;
A
#
# COMPACT_ATOMS: atom_id res chain seq x y z
N MET A 1 -41.88 23.50 -101.47
CA MET A 1 -40.65 23.42 -100.61
C MET A 1 -41.12 23.02 -99.27
N ARG A 2 -40.86 21.75 -98.85
CA ARG A 2 -41.28 21.22 -97.51
C ARG A 2 -40.08 21.22 -96.61
N ALA A 3 -40.19 21.93 -95.46
CA ALA A 3 -39.18 21.95 -94.42
C ALA A 3 -39.38 20.69 -93.49
N ALA A 4 -38.38 19.88 -93.27
CA ALA A 4 -38.42 18.74 -92.35
C ALA A 4 -37.88 19.22 -90.97
N THR A 5 -38.69 19.01 -89.94
CA THR A 5 -38.31 19.29 -88.55
C THR A 5 -37.72 17.99 -87.94
N VAL A 6 -36.46 18.04 -87.52
CA VAL A 6 -35.79 16.93 -86.81
C VAL A 6 -35.95 17.14 -85.31
N THR A 7 -36.64 16.27 -84.65
CA THR A 7 -36.81 16.21 -83.17
C THR A 7 -35.66 15.35 -82.58
N VAL A 8 -34.80 15.95 -81.79
CA VAL A 8 -33.76 15.24 -81.02
C VAL A 8 -34.32 14.89 -79.65
N ALA A 9 -34.55 13.64 -79.38
CA ALA A 9 -34.89 13.08 -78.08
C ALA A 9 -33.65 12.91 -77.22
N GLY A 10 -33.48 13.77 -76.20
CA GLY A 10 -32.39 13.64 -75.24
C GLY A 10 -32.79 12.64 -74.12
N ALA A 11 -32.06 11.57 -74.06
CA ALA A 11 -32.18 10.56 -72.95
C ALA A 11 -31.40 11.07 -71.73
N LEU A 12 -32.09 11.44 -70.66
CA LEU A 12 -31.49 11.66 -69.33
C LEU A 12 -31.11 10.32 -68.70
N LEU A 13 -29.85 9.95 -68.64
CA LEU A 13 -29.35 8.90 -67.82
C LEU A 13 -29.20 9.42 -66.37
N ALA A 14 -30.14 9.05 -65.49
CA ALA A 14 -30.00 9.26 -64.05
C ALA A 14 -28.98 8.28 -63.48
N ALA A 15 -27.76 8.78 -63.19
CA ALA A 15 -26.79 8.03 -62.45
C ALA A 15 -27.25 7.90 -60.96
N LEU A 16 -27.75 6.76 -60.57
CA LEU A 16 -27.95 6.36 -59.19
C LEU A 16 -26.57 6.17 -58.57
N ALA A 17 -26.09 7.18 -57.86
CA ALA A 17 -24.93 7.04 -56.97
C ALA A 17 -25.32 6.10 -55.83
N LEU A 18 -24.89 4.86 -55.88
CA LEU A 18 -24.91 3.92 -54.75
C LEU A 18 -23.99 4.53 -53.65
N ALA A 19 -24.61 5.11 -52.65
CA ALA A 19 -23.89 5.49 -51.44
C ALA A 19 -23.23 4.20 -50.89
N PRO A 20 -21.93 4.23 -50.54
CA PRO A 20 -21.31 3.07 -49.89
C PRO A 20 -22.09 2.77 -48.60
N PRO A 21 -22.30 1.48 -48.25
CA PRO A 21 -22.96 1.17 -47.00
C PRO A 21 -22.21 1.81 -45.87
N ALA A 22 -22.91 2.54 -45.00
CA ALA A 22 -22.36 3.06 -43.77
C ALA A 22 -21.70 1.87 -43.06
N ARG A 23 -20.39 1.89 -42.91
CA ARG A 23 -19.71 0.95 -42.04
C ARG A 23 -20.35 1.13 -40.66
N ALA A 24 -21.02 0.07 -40.21
CA ALA A 24 -21.39 -0.02 -38.82
C ALA A 24 -20.09 0.17 -38.02
N ASP A 25 -20.03 1.23 -37.24
CA ASP A 25 -18.92 1.48 -36.33
C ASP A 25 -18.89 0.27 -35.37
N HIS A 26 -17.98 -0.66 -35.62
CA HIS A 26 -17.80 -1.84 -34.77
C HIS A 26 -17.17 -1.30 -33.47
N GLN A 27 -18.03 -0.88 -32.53
CA GLN A 27 -17.54 -0.56 -31.20
C GLN A 27 -16.92 -1.82 -30.60
N ASP A 28 -15.65 -1.70 -30.23
CA ASP A 28 -14.97 -2.78 -29.55
C ASP A 28 -15.54 -2.91 -28.12
N LEU A 29 -16.34 -3.95 -27.90
CA LEU A 29 -17.02 -4.25 -26.65
C LEU A 29 -16.17 -5.09 -25.67
N THR A 30 -14.85 -5.16 -25.89
CA THR A 30 -13.95 -5.82 -24.96
C THR A 30 -13.98 -5.11 -23.59
N PRO A 31 -14.28 -5.83 -22.51
CA PRO A 31 -14.30 -5.26 -21.16
C PRO A 31 -12.95 -4.62 -20.77
N PRO A 32 -12.95 -3.66 -19.84
CA PRO A 32 -11.71 -3.11 -19.31
C PRO A 32 -10.85 -4.20 -18.70
N GLU A 33 -9.53 -4.01 -18.75
CA GLU A 33 -8.52 -4.87 -18.12
C GLU A 33 -7.77 -4.07 -17.07
N ILE A 34 -7.58 -4.63 -15.86
CA ILE A 34 -6.71 -4.07 -14.83
C ILE A 34 -5.29 -4.56 -15.08
N LEU A 35 -4.39 -3.66 -15.43
CA LEU A 35 -2.99 -3.97 -15.74
C LEU A 35 -2.13 -4.04 -14.48
N SER A 36 -2.40 -3.17 -13.53
CA SER A 36 -1.73 -3.17 -12.22
C SER A 36 -2.53 -2.39 -11.20
N ALA A 37 -2.33 -2.74 -9.93
CA ALA A 37 -2.90 -2.00 -8.81
C ALA A 37 -1.90 -1.93 -7.65
N SER A 38 -1.90 -0.83 -6.92
CA SER A 38 -1.08 -0.64 -5.73
C SER A 38 -1.76 0.27 -4.72
N PHE A 39 -1.47 0.05 -3.45
CA PHE A 39 -1.87 0.91 -2.35
C PHE A 39 -0.62 1.41 -1.62
N HIS A 40 -0.56 2.72 -1.34
CA HIS A 40 0.59 3.36 -0.70
C HIS A 40 1.93 3.03 -1.40
N GLY A 41 1.92 2.86 -2.72
CA GLY A 41 3.10 2.48 -3.51
C GLY A 41 3.67 1.11 -3.14
N GLY A 42 2.84 0.17 -2.66
CA GLY A 42 3.27 -1.17 -2.21
C GLY A 42 3.98 -1.21 -0.86
N ARG A 43 4.12 -0.06 -0.17
CA ARG A 43 4.80 0.03 1.13
C ARG A 43 3.87 -0.38 2.27
N THR A 44 4.46 -0.91 3.34
CA THR A 44 3.73 -1.15 4.59
C THR A 44 3.22 0.16 5.18
N LEU A 45 1.95 0.20 5.52
CA LEU A 45 1.33 1.31 6.21
C LEU A 45 1.54 1.14 7.72
N VAL A 46 2.39 1.96 8.30
CA VAL A 46 2.69 1.95 9.74
C VAL A 46 2.02 3.14 10.41
N LEU A 47 1.09 2.86 11.32
CA LEU A 47 0.23 3.86 11.94
C LEU A 47 0.49 3.98 13.44
N GLY A 48 0.79 5.21 13.89
CA GLY A 48 0.85 5.59 15.29
C GLY A 48 -0.54 5.74 15.93
N PRO A 49 -0.60 6.00 17.25
CA PRO A 49 -1.85 6.38 17.90
C PRO A 49 -2.21 7.82 17.53
N ASN A 50 -3.51 8.14 17.43
CA ASN A 50 -4.02 9.49 17.12
C ASN A 50 -3.39 10.12 15.88
N GLN A 51 -3.21 9.33 14.83
CA GLN A 51 -2.58 9.77 13.58
C GLN A 51 -3.62 9.84 12.47
N THR A 52 -3.63 10.97 11.75
CA THR A 52 -4.35 11.08 10.47
C THR A 52 -3.33 11.00 9.33
N LEU A 53 -3.58 10.15 8.35
CA LEU A 53 -2.76 9.96 7.17
C LEU A 53 -3.63 9.87 5.93
N THR A 54 -3.24 10.57 4.86
CA THR A 54 -3.85 10.41 3.55
C THR A 54 -2.93 9.58 2.67
N VAL A 55 -3.45 8.50 2.11
CA VAL A 55 -2.71 7.55 1.27
C VAL A 55 -3.42 7.34 -0.05
N GLN A 56 -2.65 6.98 -1.06
CA GLN A 56 -3.10 6.81 -2.42
C GLN A 56 -3.24 5.33 -2.77
N ALA A 57 -4.39 4.97 -3.38
CA ALA A 57 -4.52 3.78 -4.20
C ALA A 57 -4.33 4.17 -5.67
N THR A 58 -3.63 3.34 -6.43
CA THR A 58 -3.39 3.54 -7.86
C THR A 58 -3.81 2.28 -8.61
N VAL A 59 -4.60 2.46 -9.66
CA VAL A 59 -4.99 1.40 -10.60
C VAL A 59 -4.62 1.85 -12.01
N ILE A 60 -3.88 1.04 -12.75
CA ILE A 60 -3.64 1.23 -14.18
C ILE A 60 -4.55 0.27 -14.91
N ALA A 61 -5.39 0.81 -15.78
CA ALA A 61 -6.37 0.02 -16.53
C ALA A 61 -6.39 0.41 -18.01
N ARG A 62 -6.83 -0.54 -18.83
CA ARG A 62 -6.93 -0.41 -20.28
C ARG A 62 -8.29 -0.85 -20.79
N ALA A 63 -8.84 -0.10 -21.74
CA ALA A 63 -9.99 -0.50 -22.54
C ALA A 63 -9.86 0.06 -23.96
N PRO A 64 -10.36 -0.61 -25.02
CA PRO A 64 -10.27 -0.13 -26.41
C PRO A 64 -10.83 1.29 -26.61
N VAL A 65 -11.90 1.61 -25.87
CA VAL A 65 -12.58 2.93 -25.90
C VAL A 65 -12.11 3.90 -24.81
N GLY A 66 -11.05 3.54 -24.07
CA GLY A 66 -10.54 4.29 -22.93
C GLY A 66 -11.32 4.05 -21.64
N ILE A 67 -10.78 4.56 -20.52
CA ILE A 67 -11.35 4.44 -19.17
C ILE A 67 -12.10 5.72 -18.82
N THR A 68 -13.29 5.57 -18.23
CA THR A 68 -14.10 6.70 -17.76
C THR A 68 -13.39 7.47 -16.67
N ARG A 69 -13.44 8.81 -16.71
CA ARG A 69 -12.71 9.69 -15.78
C ARG A 69 -12.96 9.38 -14.29
N TYR A 70 -14.16 8.94 -13.94
CA TYR A 70 -14.55 8.56 -12.58
C TYR A 70 -14.91 7.06 -12.53
N GLY A 71 -14.38 6.28 -13.44
CA GLY A 71 -14.72 4.88 -13.65
C GLY A 71 -13.93 3.88 -12.83
N VAL A 72 -13.36 4.27 -11.71
CA VAL A 72 -12.66 3.35 -10.80
C VAL A 72 -13.18 3.52 -9.38
N GLU A 73 -13.39 2.41 -8.72
CA GLU A 73 -13.68 2.31 -7.29
C GLU A 73 -12.69 1.31 -6.68
N VAL A 74 -12.11 1.66 -5.53
CA VAL A 74 -11.20 0.80 -4.78
C VAL A 74 -11.79 0.50 -3.42
N GLN A 75 -11.74 -0.77 -3.02
CA GLN A 75 -12.08 -1.23 -1.67
C GLN A 75 -10.95 -2.08 -1.10
N LEU A 76 -10.76 -2.00 0.21
CA LEU A 76 -9.84 -2.88 0.94
C LEU A 76 -10.65 -3.80 1.85
N PHE A 77 -10.38 -5.10 1.75
CA PHE A 77 -10.97 -6.14 2.58
C PHE A 77 -9.93 -6.65 3.58
N GLY A 78 -10.21 -6.44 4.86
CA GLY A 78 -9.25 -6.64 5.93
C GLY A 78 -9.62 -7.73 6.93
N PRO A 79 -8.85 -7.85 8.00
CA PRO A 79 -9.08 -8.83 9.06
C PRO A 79 -10.49 -8.75 9.64
N GLY A 80 -11.11 -9.91 9.89
CA GLY A 80 -12.45 -9.99 10.49
C GLY A 80 -13.58 -9.50 9.59
N GLY A 81 -13.40 -9.51 8.25
CA GLY A 81 -14.41 -9.08 7.30
C GLY A 81 -14.61 -7.57 7.23
N ARG A 82 -13.68 -6.79 7.75
CA ARG A 82 -13.73 -5.32 7.66
C ARG A 82 -13.52 -4.86 6.23
N VAL A 83 -14.21 -3.78 5.87
CA VAL A 83 -14.09 -3.14 4.57
C VAL A 83 -13.66 -1.69 4.77
N TRP A 84 -12.65 -1.27 4.04
CA TRP A 84 -12.25 0.13 3.92
C TRP A 84 -12.64 0.63 2.54
N HIS A 85 -13.51 1.61 2.53
CA HIS A 85 -13.99 2.28 1.34
C HIS A 85 -14.12 3.77 1.64
N ASN A 86 -13.81 4.61 0.68
CA ASN A 86 -13.90 6.07 0.85
C ASN A 86 -14.90 6.66 -0.18
N PRO A 87 -16.21 6.59 0.10
CA PRO A 87 -17.22 7.02 -0.87
C PRO A 87 -17.23 8.54 -1.14
N ASP A 88 -16.60 9.33 -0.27
CA ASP A 88 -16.62 10.81 -0.36
C ASP A 88 -15.55 11.38 -1.30
N LEU A 89 -14.60 10.57 -1.74
CA LEU A 89 -13.50 10.96 -2.61
C LEU A 89 -13.42 10.01 -3.81
N PRO A 90 -14.21 10.26 -4.87
CA PRO A 90 -14.19 9.40 -6.04
C PRO A 90 -12.79 9.36 -6.68
N ALA A 91 -12.40 8.20 -7.16
CA ALA A 91 -11.19 8.05 -7.93
C ALA A 91 -11.24 8.92 -9.19
N THR A 92 -10.09 9.43 -9.60
CA THR A 92 -9.93 10.15 -10.88
C THR A 92 -8.98 9.39 -11.77
N CYS A 93 -9.35 9.23 -13.04
CA CYS A 93 -8.57 8.56 -14.06
C CYS A 93 -8.01 9.58 -15.06
N GLU A 94 -6.69 9.60 -15.22
CA GLU A 94 -5.99 10.42 -16.20
C GLU A 94 -5.45 9.53 -17.32
N PRO A 95 -5.72 9.85 -18.60
CA PRO A 95 -5.27 9.03 -19.71
C PRO A 95 -3.74 9.10 -19.89
N ILE A 96 -3.11 7.94 -20.02
CA ILE A 96 -1.71 7.81 -20.47
C ILE A 96 -1.69 7.83 -22.01
N ASN A 97 -2.69 7.21 -22.62
CA ASN A 97 -2.94 7.19 -24.07
C ASN A 97 -4.43 6.95 -24.34
N ALA A 98 -4.82 6.77 -25.61
CA ALA A 98 -6.23 6.62 -26.00
C ALA A 98 -6.95 5.43 -25.32
N THR A 99 -6.22 4.39 -24.91
CA THR A 99 -6.80 3.16 -24.36
C THR A 99 -6.46 2.92 -22.89
N THR A 100 -5.43 3.56 -22.35
CA THR A 100 -4.87 3.28 -21.01
C THR A 100 -4.92 4.52 -20.14
N SER A 101 -5.38 4.35 -18.89
CA SER A 101 -5.41 5.41 -17.89
C SER A 101 -4.75 4.97 -16.58
N VAL A 102 -4.21 5.94 -15.85
CA VAL A 102 -3.85 5.80 -14.45
C VAL A 102 -4.96 6.43 -13.60
N CYS A 103 -5.51 5.62 -12.71
CA CYS A 103 -6.59 6.02 -11.82
C CYS A 103 -6.08 6.11 -10.39
N THR A 104 -6.46 7.16 -9.70
CA THR A 104 -6.00 7.47 -8.35
C THR A 104 -7.21 7.68 -7.43
N GLU A 105 -7.22 6.98 -6.31
CA GLU A 105 -8.18 7.18 -5.22
C GLU A 105 -7.44 7.49 -3.92
N TRP A 106 -7.97 8.43 -3.13
CA TRP A 106 -7.37 8.87 -1.89
C TRP A 106 -8.15 8.35 -0.68
N PHE A 107 -7.43 7.73 0.25
CA PHE A 107 -7.97 7.22 1.50
C PHE A 107 -7.47 8.06 2.67
N ARG A 108 -8.39 8.57 3.46
CA ARG A 108 -8.08 9.20 4.75
C ARG A 108 -8.20 8.17 5.85
N ILE A 109 -7.10 7.93 6.54
CA ILE A 109 -7.00 6.98 7.65
C ILE A 109 -6.74 7.79 8.92
N ASP A 110 -7.61 7.64 9.91
CA ASP A 110 -7.55 8.39 11.16
C ASP A 110 -7.63 7.42 12.34
N THR A 111 -6.48 7.13 12.95
CA THR A 111 -6.40 6.21 14.12
C THR A 111 -6.89 6.84 15.42
N GLY A 112 -7.20 8.14 15.43
CA GLY A 112 -7.91 8.81 16.54
C GLY A 112 -9.42 8.64 16.46
N SER A 113 -9.94 8.13 15.33
CA SER A 113 -11.36 7.85 15.13
C SER A 113 -11.76 6.50 15.74
N ALA A 114 -12.91 6.45 16.40
CA ALA A 114 -13.50 5.20 16.92
C ALA A 114 -13.80 4.15 15.82
N ALA A 115 -13.80 4.55 14.55
CA ALA A 115 -13.98 3.63 13.43
C ALA A 115 -12.78 2.72 13.21
N ILE A 116 -11.57 3.09 13.67
CA ILE A 116 -10.34 2.33 13.53
C ILE A 116 -9.92 1.76 14.88
N THR A 117 -9.91 0.44 14.99
CA THR A 117 -9.51 -0.30 16.20
C THR A 117 -8.21 -1.06 15.96
N ASN A 118 -7.62 -1.58 17.03
CA ASN A 118 -6.43 -2.44 16.95
C ASN A 118 -6.64 -3.67 16.05
N GLY A 119 -7.88 -4.15 15.92
CA GLY A 119 -8.25 -5.26 15.03
C GLY A 119 -8.14 -4.95 13.52
N HIS A 120 -7.94 -3.69 13.12
CA HIS A 120 -7.65 -3.32 11.73
C HIS A 120 -6.18 -3.56 11.34
N ALA A 121 -5.28 -3.80 12.32
CA ALA A 121 -3.91 -4.17 12.01
C ALA A 121 -3.85 -5.58 11.41
N GLY A 122 -3.20 -5.72 10.27
CA GLY A 122 -3.10 -6.99 9.54
C GLY A 122 -2.88 -6.78 8.06
N ASP A 123 -3.04 -7.86 7.30
CA ASP A 123 -2.97 -7.85 5.85
C ASP A 123 -4.38 -7.66 5.26
N TRP A 124 -4.50 -6.71 4.36
CA TRP A 124 -5.71 -6.37 3.64
C TRP A 124 -5.56 -6.73 2.18
N LYS A 125 -6.67 -7.03 1.51
CA LYS A 125 -6.72 -7.32 0.09
C LYS A 125 -7.41 -6.19 -0.65
N MET A 126 -6.79 -5.74 -1.73
CA MET A 126 -7.33 -4.70 -2.58
C MET A 126 -8.27 -5.31 -3.62
N TRP A 127 -9.45 -4.73 -3.73
CA TRP A 127 -10.41 -4.95 -4.78
C TRP A 127 -10.57 -3.67 -5.59
N ALA A 128 -10.79 -3.79 -6.88
CA ALA A 128 -11.17 -2.64 -7.70
C ALA A 128 -12.26 -3.00 -8.72
N LEU A 129 -13.06 -2.00 -9.02
CA LEU A 129 -13.95 -1.93 -10.15
C LEU A 129 -13.39 -0.91 -11.14
N VAL A 130 -13.43 -1.24 -12.42
CA VAL A 130 -13.03 -0.35 -13.52
C VAL A 130 -14.13 -0.26 -14.56
N ALA A 131 -14.45 0.94 -15.01
CA ALA A 131 -15.46 1.20 -16.06
C ALA A 131 -14.84 1.93 -17.24
N SER A 132 -15.20 1.51 -18.46
CA SER A 132 -14.79 2.11 -19.72
C SER A 132 -15.79 3.15 -20.23
N ASN A 133 -15.39 3.95 -21.21
CA ASN A 133 -16.17 5.09 -21.74
C ASN A 133 -17.51 4.72 -22.41
N ASN A 134 -17.74 3.45 -22.72
CA ASN A 134 -19.00 2.95 -23.24
C ASN A 134 -20.00 2.47 -22.17
N LEU A 135 -19.76 2.77 -20.87
CA LEU A 135 -20.60 2.35 -19.76
C LEU A 135 -22.11 2.67 -19.95
N HIS A 136 -22.41 3.84 -20.50
CA HIS A 136 -23.81 4.25 -20.70
C HIS A 136 -24.51 3.59 -21.90
N THR A 137 -23.73 3.08 -22.85
CA THR A 137 -24.25 2.46 -24.07
C THR A 137 -24.24 0.94 -24.03
N HIS A 138 -23.26 0.36 -23.34
CA HIS A 138 -23.05 -1.10 -23.26
C HIS A 138 -22.60 -1.48 -21.82
N PRO A 139 -23.45 -1.35 -20.82
CA PRO A 139 -23.07 -1.55 -19.41
C PRO A 139 -22.57 -2.97 -19.13
N GLU A 140 -23.07 -3.98 -19.84
CA GLU A 140 -22.73 -5.40 -19.65
C GLU A 140 -21.28 -5.74 -20.03
N SER A 141 -20.64 -4.96 -20.92
CA SER A 141 -19.26 -5.14 -21.37
C SER A 141 -18.30 -4.04 -20.94
N SER A 142 -18.77 -3.13 -20.10
CA SER A 142 -18.03 -1.89 -19.77
C SER A 142 -17.45 -1.88 -18.38
N ILE A 143 -17.67 -2.94 -17.59
CA ILE A 143 -17.22 -3.03 -16.20
C ILE A 143 -16.41 -4.30 -15.99
N THR A 144 -15.28 -4.15 -15.33
CA THR A 144 -14.49 -5.28 -14.79
C THR A 144 -14.32 -5.09 -13.31
N THR A 145 -14.44 -6.17 -12.55
CA THR A 145 -14.13 -6.20 -11.12
C THR A 145 -13.13 -7.28 -10.82
N GLU A 146 -12.11 -6.96 -10.05
CA GLU A 146 -11.09 -7.92 -9.64
C GLU A 146 -10.82 -7.85 -8.15
N ARG A 147 -10.49 -9.01 -7.57
CA ARG A 147 -10.14 -9.18 -6.15
C ARG A 147 -8.68 -9.55 -6.00
N ASP A 148 -8.15 -9.33 -4.81
CA ASP A 148 -6.79 -9.73 -4.44
C ASP A 148 -5.69 -9.08 -5.30
N LEU A 149 -5.98 -7.92 -5.91
CA LEU A 149 -5.09 -7.17 -6.79
C LEU A 149 -3.76 -6.80 -6.12
N ALA A 150 -3.81 -6.50 -4.82
CA ALA A 150 -2.64 -6.19 -4.01
C ALA A 150 -2.86 -6.59 -2.56
N THR A 151 -1.76 -6.90 -1.86
CA THR A 151 -1.77 -7.04 -0.40
C THR A 151 -1.30 -5.74 0.24
N VAL A 152 -2.15 -5.14 1.06
CA VAL A 152 -1.88 -3.92 1.82
C VAL A 152 -1.55 -4.30 3.26
N LYS A 153 -0.30 -4.08 3.67
CA LYS A 153 0.15 -4.39 5.04
C LYS A 153 -0.09 -3.19 5.95
N VAL A 154 -1.04 -3.31 6.87
CA VAL A 154 -1.36 -2.27 7.87
C VAL A 154 -0.82 -2.72 9.22
N ARG A 155 0.07 -1.95 9.82
CA ARG A 155 0.78 -2.28 11.06
C ARG A 155 0.64 -1.16 12.07
N ARG A 156 0.46 -1.53 13.32
CA ARG A 156 0.56 -0.61 14.47
C ARG A 156 2.03 -0.25 14.67
N ALA A 157 2.33 1.03 14.80
CA ALA A 157 3.70 1.51 15.02
C ALA A 157 4.27 0.94 16.33
N SER A 158 5.54 0.59 16.31
CA SER A 158 6.28 0.09 17.47
C SER A 158 7.38 1.06 17.86
N LYS A 159 7.69 1.12 19.16
CA LYS A 159 8.84 1.84 19.71
C LYS A 159 9.62 0.91 20.63
N LEU A 160 10.94 0.96 20.53
CA LEU A 160 11.82 0.16 21.35
C LEU A 160 12.84 1.09 22.03
N THR A 161 12.92 1.06 23.34
CA THR A 161 13.95 1.75 24.12
C THR A 161 15.04 0.77 24.51
N PHE A 162 16.24 1.29 24.81
CA PHE A 162 17.38 0.49 25.22
C PHE A 162 18.29 1.29 26.16
N ALA A 163 18.85 0.60 27.14
CA ALA A 163 19.89 1.08 28.02
C ALA A 163 20.89 -0.06 28.33
N ALA A 164 22.16 0.28 28.46
CA ALA A 164 23.24 -0.64 28.82
C ALA A 164 24.06 -0.04 29.95
N ALA A 165 24.30 -0.83 31.01
CA ALA A 165 25.04 -0.40 32.19
C ALA A 165 25.75 -1.59 32.88
N PRO A 166 26.93 -1.40 33.53
CA PRO A 166 27.68 -0.15 33.63
C PRO A 166 28.35 0.23 32.30
N ASN A 167 28.63 1.53 32.14
CA ASN A 167 29.37 2.07 31.01
C ASN A 167 30.18 3.31 31.50
N PRO A 168 31.54 3.25 31.49
CA PRO A 168 32.38 2.18 30.97
C PRO A 168 32.34 0.90 31.82
N VAL A 169 32.84 -0.21 31.25
CA VAL A 169 32.91 -1.53 31.88
C VAL A 169 34.29 -2.16 31.70
N ARG A 170 34.80 -2.94 32.68
CA ARG A 170 36.02 -3.69 32.49
C ARG A 170 35.82 -4.88 31.56
N GLN A 171 36.81 -5.19 30.73
CA GLN A 171 36.78 -6.30 29.80
C GLN A 171 36.34 -7.62 30.47
N GLY A 172 35.44 -8.33 29.84
CA GLY A 172 34.89 -9.60 30.32
C GLY A 172 33.86 -9.49 31.46
N ARG A 173 33.57 -8.27 31.95
CA ARG A 173 32.50 -8.05 32.94
C ARG A 173 31.17 -7.88 32.26
N ASP A 174 30.12 -8.24 32.97
CA ASP A 174 28.75 -8.19 32.49
C ASP A 174 28.23 -6.75 32.38
N VAL A 175 27.55 -6.48 31.27
CA VAL A 175 26.69 -5.32 31.03
C VAL A 175 25.23 -5.75 31.10
N SER A 176 24.43 -5.07 31.91
CA SER A 176 22.98 -5.23 31.91
C SER A 176 22.40 -4.48 30.74
N ALA A 177 21.77 -5.21 29.83
CA ALA A 177 21.05 -4.70 28.65
C ALA A 177 19.54 -4.72 28.96
N LEU A 178 18.92 -3.56 29.06
CA LEU A 178 17.51 -3.39 29.41
C LEU A 178 16.77 -2.67 28.28
N GLY A 179 15.53 -3.05 28.01
CA GLY A 179 14.70 -2.38 27.02
C GLY A 179 13.21 -2.50 27.28
N ARG A 180 12.46 -1.73 26.53
CA ARG A 180 11.00 -1.77 26.57
C ARG A 180 10.44 -1.61 25.17
N LEU A 181 9.64 -2.60 24.75
CA LEU A 181 8.87 -2.55 23.53
C LEU A 181 7.46 -2.03 23.83
N THR A 182 7.04 -1.00 23.10
CA THR A 182 5.68 -0.49 23.12
C THR A 182 5.12 -0.45 21.70
N VAL A 183 3.80 -0.58 21.58
CA VAL A 183 3.07 -0.54 20.31
C VAL A 183 1.95 0.47 20.38
N ALA A 184 1.63 1.08 19.24
CA ALA A 184 0.49 1.99 19.15
C ALA A 184 -0.79 1.25 19.49
N ASP A 185 -1.58 1.81 20.39
CA ASP A 185 -2.93 1.37 20.70
C ASP A 185 -3.90 2.42 20.17
N TRP A 186 -4.64 2.04 19.11
CA TRP A 186 -5.54 2.97 18.42
C TRP A 186 -6.84 3.20 19.18
N GLU A 187 -7.19 2.31 20.11
CA GLU A 187 -8.40 2.45 20.94
C GLU A 187 -8.17 3.40 22.13
N THR A 188 -6.98 3.37 22.70
CA THR A 188 -6.61 4.26 23.81
C THR A 188 -5.88 5.53 23.38
N GLY A 189 -5.46 5.61 22.12
CA GLY A 189 -4.69 6.75 21.59
C GLY A 189 -3.27 6.88 22.18
N ALA A 190 -2.69 5.79 22.69
CA ALA A 190 -1.40 5.79 23.40
C ALA A 190 -0.46 4.68 22.89
N TYR A 191 0.82 4.73 23.32
CA TYR A 191 1.72 3.59 23.20
C TYR A 191 1.62 2.73 24.47
N VAL A 192 1.30 1.45 24.31
CA VAL A 192 1.17 0.48 25.41
C VAL A 192 2.26 -0.57 25.33
N GLY A 193 2.64 -1.15 26.47
CA GLY A 193 3.63 -2.23 26.50
C GLY A 193 3.17 -3.46 25.72
N ALA A 194 4.08 -4.06 24.97
CA ALA A 194 3.82 -5.25 24.14
C ALA A 194 4.45 -6.50 24.78
N PRO A 195 3.73 -7.25 25.63
CA PRO A 195 4.27 -8.47 26.24
C PRO A 195 4.31 -9.63 25.24
N GLY A 196 5.19 -10.62 25.54
CA GLY A 196 5.27 -11.87 24.80
C GLY A 196 5.91 -11.75 23.40
N GLN A 197 6.47 -10.59 23.05
CA GLN A 197 7.15 -10.38 21.79
C GLN A 197 8.61 -10.83 21.87
N THR A 198 9.20 -11.17 20.71
CA THR A 198 10.61 -11.55 20.60
C THR A 198 11.42 -10.37 20.09
N ALA A 199 12.45 -9.98 20.83
CA ALA A 199 13.45 -8.99 20.44
C ALA A 199 14.84 -9.61 20.44
N GLU A 200 15.76 -9.07 19.64
CA GLU A 200 17.14 -9.51 19.57
C GLU A 200 18.05 -8.42 20.11
N LEU A 201 18.95 -8.80 21.02
CA LEU A 201 20.08 -7.97 21.41
C LEU A 201 21.17 -8.14 20.37
N GLU A 202 21.56 -7.03 19.75
CA GLU A 202 22.56 -6.98 18.69
C GLU A 202 23.75 -6.11 19.13
N PHE A 203 24.91 -6.42 18.59
CA PHE A 203 26.17 -5.74 18.85
C PHE A 203 26.94 -5.49 17.56
N CYS A 204 27.67 -4.38 17.51
CA CYS A 204 28.64 -4.12 16.47
C CYS A 204 29.91 -3.53 17.06
N ALA A 205 31.03 -4.24 16.92
CA ALA A 205 32.34 -3.78 17.41
C ALA A 205 32.83 -2.54 16.63
N THR A 206 33.60 -1.69 17.29
CA THR A 206 34.24 -0.54 16.65
C THR A 206 35.55 -0.94 15.94
N PRO A 207 35.73 -0.60 14.65
CA PRO A 207 34.78 0.04 13.73
C PRO A 207 33.66 -0.93 13.30
N CYS A 208 32.41 -0.45 13.26
CA CYS A 208 31.27 -1.29 12.94
C CYS A 208 31.30 -1.78 11.48
N ARG A 209 31.51 -3.07 11.28
CA ARG A 209 31.53 -3.72 9.96
C ARG A 209 30.52 -4.86 9.86
N THR A 210 30.26 -5.53 10.98
CA THR A 210 29.38 -6.71 11.05
C THR A 210 28.55 -6.63 12.31
N VAL A 211 27.23 -6.83 12.16
CA VAL A 211 26.30 -6.93 13.27
C VAL A 211 26.27 -8.38 13.76
N GLU A 212 26.42 -8.54 15.05
CA GLU A 212 26.42 -9.83 15.73
C GLU A 212 25.16 -9.94 16.60
N PRO A 213 24.30 -10.95 16.39
CA PRO A 213 23.21 -11.23 17.31
C PRO A 213 23.79 -11.86 18.59
N LEU A 214 23.57 -11.22 19.73
CA LEU A 214 24.06 -11.70 21.02
C LEU A 214 23.05 -12.60 21.72
N ARG A 215 21.79 -12.21 21.75
CA ARG A 215 20.76 -12.96 22.46
C ARG A 215 19.36 -12.65 21.96
N THR A 216 18.54 -13.68 21.86
CA THR A 216 17.08 -13.55 21.67
C THR A 216 16.41 -13.38 23.04
N LEU A 217 15.56 -12.37 23.16
CA LEU A 217 14.89 -11.97 24.39
C LEU A 217 13.36 -12.00 24.18
N ARG A 218 12.61 -12.27 25.25
CA ARG A 218 11.15 -12.18 25.24
C ARG A 218 10.70 -11.04 26.15
N THR A 219 9.78 -10.22 25.66
CA THR A 219 9.20 -9.14 26.45
C THR A 219 8.22 -9.70 27.49
N GLY A 220 8.37 -9.26 28.72
CA GLY A 220 7.48 -9.54 29.84
C GLY A 220 6.37 -8.50 29.99
N THR A 221 5.82 -8.41 31.20
CA THR A 221 4.80 -7.42 31.57
C THR A 221 5.25 -6.01 31.17
N TYR A 222 4.31 -5.21 30.68
CA TYR A 222 4.53 -3.84 30.18
C TYR A 222 5.54 -3.71 29.04
N GLY A 223 5.87 -4.84 28.35
CA GLY A 223 6.82 -4.85 27.25
C GLY A 223 8.28 -4.76 27.67
N LEU A 224 8.60 -4.95 28.96
CA LEU A 224 9.95 -4.93 29.49
C LEU A 224 10.73 -6.17 29.07
N THR A 225 12.01 -6.01 28.76
CA THR A 225 12.94 -7.11 28.48
C THR A 225 14.34 -6.75 28.94
N GLY A 226 15.16 -7.75 29.21
CA GLY A 226 16.53 -7.51 29.61
C GLY A 226 17.34 -8.80 29.80
N THR A 227 18.66 -8.62 29.81
CA THR A 227 19.64 -9.68 30.04
C THR A 227 20.94 -9.07 30.50
N THR A 228 21.87 -9.92 30.96
CA THR A 228 23.28 -9.57 31.10
C THR A 228 24.09 -10.26 30.01
N HIS A 229 25.17 -9.61 29.58
CA HIS A 229 26.09 -10.17 28.60
C HIS A 229 27.50 -9.62 28.84
N PRO A 230 28.59 -10.45 28.83
CA PRO A 230 29.94 -9.98 29.01
C PRO A 230 30.39 -9.06 27.88
N ALA A 231 30.90 -7.89 28.20
CA ALA A 231 31.51 -6.97 27.25
C ALA A 231 32.99 -7.30 27.07
N THR A 232 33.38 -7.68 25.86
CA THR A 232 34.76 -8.09 25.55
C THR A 232 35.56 -7.08 24.74
N ARG A 233 34.87 -6.11 24.12
CA ARG A 233 35.44 -5.07 23.25
C ARG A 233 34.46 -3.90 23.10
N ASP A 234 35.00 -2.75 22.73
CA ASP A 234 34.21 -1.55 22.42
C ASP A 234 33.23 -1.78 21.28
N GLY A 235 32.06 -1.18 21.41
CA GLY A 235 31.07 -1.22 20.34
C GLY A 235 29.70 -0.73 20.73
N SER A 236 28.82 -0.69 19.74
CA SER A 236 27.43 -0.27 19.90
C SER A 236 26.52 -1.47 20.11
N TRP A 237 25.63 -1.33 21.06
CA TRP A 237 24.60 -2.32 21.44
C TRP A 237 23.23 -1.73 21.20
N TRP A 238 22.29 -2.53 20.73
CA TRP A 238 20.89 -2.14 20.55
C TRP A 238 19.97 -3.35 20.56
N LEU A 239 18.68 -3.08 20.62
CA LEU A 239 17.64 -4.08 20.46
C LEU A 239 16.99 -3.95 19.08
N ARG A 240 16.72 -5.08 18.42
CA ARG A 240 15.93 -5.20 17.19
C ARG A 240 14.64 -5.94 17.48
N TYR A 241 13.53 -5.40 16.99
CA TYR A 241 12.25 -6.07 16.95
C TYR A 241 11.83 -6.31 15.51
N GLY A 242 11.63 -7.57 15.11
CA GLY A 242 11.32 -7.94 13.73
C GLY A 242 9.88 -7.67 13.29
N GLY A 243 9.00 -7.28 14.23
CA GLY A 243 7.57 -7.06 13.96
C GLY A 243 6.76 -8.36 13.86
N THR A 244 5.46 -8.19 13.58
CA THR A 244 4.50 -9.27 13.35
C THR A 244 3.54 -8.89 12.23
N ALA A 245 2.53 -9.71 11.98
CA ALA A 245 1.43 -9.35 11.09
C ALA A 245 0.62 -8.13 11.57
N GLN A 246 0.73 -7.73 12.84
CA GLN A 246 0.01 -6.59 13.41
C GLN A 246 0.90 -5.42 13.84
N TYR A 247 2.18 -5.68 14.14
CA TYR A 247 3.12 -4.70 14.67
C TYR A 247 4.27 -4.45 13.70
N ALA A 248 4.66 -3.20 13.54
CA ALA A 248 5.79 -2.82 12.71
C ALA A 248 7.12 -3.25 13.35
N ALA A 249 8.09 -3.64 12.52
CA ALA A 249 9.46 -3.81 12.96
C ALA A 249 10.06 -2.47 13.41
N THR A 250 10.99 -2.51 14.37
CA THR A 250 11.68 -1.32 14.87
C THR A 250 13.01 -1.68 15.51
N TYR A 251 13.88 -0.68 15.60
CA TYR A 251 15.14 -0.72 16.34
C TYR A 251 15.10 0.26 17.49
N SER A 252 15.81 -0.04 18.57
CA SER A 252 16.10 0.95 19.59
C SER A 252 17.22 1.89 19.12
N PRO A 253 17.39 3.06 19.77
CA PRO A 253 18.66 3.77 19.72
C PRO A 253 19.80 2.86 20.17
N GLY A 254 20.98 3.00 19.52
CA GLY A 254 22.19 2.31 19.94
C GLY A 254 22.84 2.97 21.17
N VAL A 255 23.45 2.17 22.02
CA VAL A 255 24.29 2.60 23.14
C VAL A 255 25.71 2.11 22.91
N PHE A 256 26.65 3.02 22.83
CA PHE A 256 28.07 2.67 22.79
C PHE A 256 28.51 2.21 24.19
N VAL A 257 29.14 1.06 24.28
CA VAL A 257 29.72 0.53 25.51
C VAL A 257 31.24 0.59 25.39
N ASP A 258 31.86 1.38 26.29
CA ASP A 258 33.30 1.56 26.43
C ASP A 258 33.86 0.46 27.33
N VAL A 259 34.83 -0.32 26.81
CA VAL A 259 35.41 -1.47 27.49
C VAL A 259 36.85 -1.17 27.89
N LEU A 260 37.05 -0.98 29.19
CA LEU A 260 38.39 -0.73 29.77
C LEU A 260 39.22 -2.01 29.78
N GLU A 261 40.43 -1.94 29.22
CA GLU A 261 41.39 -3.00 29.34
C GLU A 261 41.70 -3.28 30.83
N GLY A 262 41.87 -4.53 31.18
CA GLY A 262 42.12 -4.97 32.57
C GLY A 262 43.53 -4.78 33.04
#